data_e11042371a74bc73311220a4be22758a
#
_entry.id   e11042371a74bc73311220a4be22758a
#
_cell.length_a   1.000
_cell.length_b   1.000
_cell.length_c   1.000
_cell.angle_alpha   90.00
_cell.angle_beta   90.00
_cell.angle_gamma   90.00
#
_symmetry.space_group_name_H-M   'P 1'
#
loop_
_entity.id
_entity.type
_entity.pdbx_description
1 polymer ?
#
loop_
_entity_poly.entity_id
_entity_poly.type
_entity_poly.pdbx_seq_one_letter_code
_entity_poly.pdbx_strand_id
1 'polypeptide(L)'
;MVNVCICGGGSQGHISAGVIGSNPNYNVNVLTRRPEQWAHDFKSIDLEGKEYRAHIDIITDNAADIIPKCDIVLVCLPGYANVSFLETIKEYLSPTTYLGGVFGGSGFFLAVQKVLGHNVPCFALQRVPFTGRPLEYGHSARLKGYKPYLKVGMMNIPDSERIVNFLKVVY
;
A
#
# COMPACT_ATOMS: atom_id res chain seq x y z
N MET A 1 -15.37 -2.83 7.62
CA MET A 1 -14.05 -2.16 7.60
C MET A 1 -13.20 -2.87 6.56
N VAL A 2 -12.43 -2.14 5.74
CA VAL A 2 -11.61 -2.72 4.67
C VAL A 2 -10.19 -2.95 5.21
N ASN A 3 -9.68 -4.16 5.08
CA ASN A 3 -8.33 -4.51 5.53
C ASN A 3 -7.31 -4.21 4.42
N VAL A 4 -6.38 -3.31 4.72
CA VAL A 4 -5.35 -2.87 3.78
C VAL A 4 -3.97 -3.29 4.30
N CYS A 5 -3.21 -4.01 3.49
CA CYS A 5 -1.80 -4.30 3.77
C CYS A 5 -0.90 -3.33 3.01
N ILE A 6 -0.07 -2.60 3.74
CA ILE A 6 1.00 -1.76 3.18
C ILE A 6 2.28 -2.59 3.11
N CYS A 7 2.75 -2.87 1.90
CA CYS A 7 3.95 -3.68 1.69
C CYS A 7 5.15 -2.79 1.36
N GLY A 8 6.07 -2.69 2.32
CA GLY A 8 7.31 -1.95 2.18
C GLY A 8 7.51 -0.80 3.17
N GLY A 9 8.70 -0.74 3.76
CA GLY A 9 9.10 0.25 4.76
C GLY A 9 9.80 1.50 4.20
N GLY A 10 9.52 1.87 2.94
CA GLY A 10 10.04 3.10 2.33
C GLY A 10 9.14 4.31 2.56
N SER A 11 9.47 5.46 1.95
CA SER A 11 8.71 6.70 2.11
C SER A 11 7.22 6.56 1.75
N GLN A 12 6.90 5.83 0.68
CA GLN A 12 5.50 5.62 0.26
C GLN A 12 4.75 4.76 1.28
N GLY A 13 5.38 3.69 1.79
CA GLY A 13 4.78 2.83 2.82
C GLY A 13 4.46 3.61 4.10
N HIS A 14 5.41 4.41 4.59
CA HIS A 14 5.21 5.22 5.80
C HIS A 14 4.06 6.23 5.63
N ILE A 15 4.07 7.00 4.52
CA ILE A 15 3.03 8.02 4.32
C ILE A 15 1.66 7.36 4.12
N SER A 16 1.60 6.29 3.31
CA SER A 16 0.36 5.55 3.08
C SER A 16 -0.21 4.94 4.37
N ALA A 17 0.64 4.40 5.24
CA ALA A 17 0.20 3.85 6.53
C ALA A 17 -0.50 4.92 7.38
N GLY A 18 0.09 6.11 7.51
CA GLY A 18 -0.53 7.21 8.26
C GLY A 18 -1.79 7.75 7.61
N VAL A 19 -1.76 8.03 6.31
CA VAL A 19 -2.90 8.65 5.61
C VAL A 19 -4.08 7.69 5.52
N ILE A 20 -3.87 6.42 5.12
CA ILE A 20 -4.94 5.42 5.03
C ILE A 20 -5.48 5.09 6.42
N GLY A 21 -4.59 4.82 7.37
CA GLY A 21 -4.98 4.41 8.72
C GLY A 21 -5.62 5.52 9.56
N SER A 22 -5.52 6.79 9.14
CA SER A 22 -6.27 7.88 9.77
C SER A 22 -7.76 7.88 9.43
N ASN A 23 -8.17 7.11 8.42
CA ASN A 23 -9.55 6.97 8.03
C ASN A 23 -10.19 5.75 8.73
N PRO A 24 -11.27 5.93 9.50
CA PRO A 24 -11.86 4.86 10.31
C PRO A 24 -12.50 3.73 9.50
N ASN A 25 -12.63 3.87 8.18
CA ASN A 25 -13.15 2.81 7.31
C ASN A 25 -12.10 1.75 6.95
N TYR A 26 -10.82 1.99 7.28
CA TYR A 26 -9.71 1.10 6.92
C TYR A 26 -8.95 0.60 8.13
N ASN A 27 -8.72 -0.70 8.18
CA ASN A 27 -7.72 -1.32 9.03
C ASN A 27 -6.42 -1.41 8.28
N VAL A 28 -5.36 -0.80 8.82
CA VAL A 28 -4.03 -0.81 8.19
C VAL A 28 -3.13 -1.82 8.87
N ASN A 29 -2.47 -2.58 8.04
CA ASN A 29 -1.46 -3.57 8.40
C ASN A 29 -0.18 -3.28 7.61
N VAL A 30 0.98 -3.66 8.14
CA VAL A 30 2.28 -3.42 7.50
C VAL A 30 3.08 -4.71 7.35
N LEU A 31 3.42 -5.03 6.10
CA LEU A 31 4.37 -6.09 5.76
C LEU A 31 5.73 -5.46 5.43
N THR A 32 6.71 -5.67 6.29
CA THR A 32 8.03 -5.03 6.21
C THR A 32 9.13 -5.98 6.65
N ARG A 33 10.35 -5.79 6.16
CA ARG A 33 11.52 -6.58 6.55
C ARG A 33 12.09 -6.24 7.94
N ARG A 34 11.56 -5.20 8.59
CA ARG A 34 12.02 -4.72 9.89
C ARG A 34 10.83 -4.41 10.78
N PRO A 35 10.00 -5.41 11.09
CA PRO A 35 8.77 -5.20 11.87
C PRO A 35 9.08 -4.66 13.27
N GLU A 36 10.21 -5.05 13.86
CA GLU A 36 10.68 -4.62 15.18
C GLU A 36 10.96 -3.11 15.29
N GLN A 37 11.08 -2.42 14.16
CA GLN A 37 11.31 -0.97 14.10
C GLN A 37 10.02 -0.17 13.89
N TRP A 38 8.86 -0.84 13.84
CA TRP A 38 7.59 -0.18 13.64
C TRP A 38 6.75 -0.17 14.92
N ALA A 39 6.11 0.96 15.18
CA ALA A 39 5.13 1.12 16.25
C ALA A 39 3.71 0.94 15.73
N HIS A 40 2.83 0.42 16.58
CA HIS A 40 1.40 0.34 16.27
C HIS A 40 0.77 1.74 16.16
N ASP A 41 1.15 2.67 17.04
CA ASP A 41 0.71 4.06 16.95
C ASP A 41 1.63 4.84 16.02
N PHE A 42 1.08 5.22 14.88
CA PHE A 42 1.81 5.86 13.78
C PHE A 42 1.19 7.20 13.39
N LYS A 43 1.99 8.13 12.89
CA LYS A 43 1.49 9.40 12.35
C LYS A 43 2.23 9.88 11.11
N SER A 44 1.47 10.45 10.17
CA SER A 44 2.01 11.29 9.11
C SER A 44 1.63 12.74 9.35
N ILE A 45 2.55 13.69 9.06
CA ILE A 45 2.34 15.12 9.29
C ILE A 45 2.57 15.84 7.97
N ASP A 46 1.61 16.66 7.51
CA ASP A 46 1.78 17.48 6.30
C ASP A 46 2.54 18.80 6.57
N LEU A 47 2.67 19.63 5.54
CA LEU A 47 3.37 20.91 5.65
C LEU A 47 2.59 21.97 6.44
N GLU A 48 1.29 21.81 6.56
CA GLU A 48 0.41 22.70 7.32
C GLU A 48 0.32 22.29 8.79
N GLY A 49 0.98 21.16 9.15
CA GLY A 49 0.99 20.63 10.51
C GLY A 49 -0.19 19.72 10.83
N LYS A 50 -1.04 19.39 9.86
CA LYS A 50 -2.12 18.42 10.05
C LYS A 50 -1.54 17.04 10.28
N GLU A 51 -1.99 16.38 11.34
CA GLU A 51 -1.59 15.03 11.69
C GLU A 51 -2.63 14.00 11.21
N TYR A 52 -2.13 12.97 10.53
CA TYR A 52 -2.85 11.77 10.14
C TYR A 52 -2.42 10.65 11.09
N ARG A 53 -3.20 10.42 12.13
CA ARG A 53 -2.92 9.41 13.15
C ARG A 53 -3.54 8.09 12.77
N ALA A 54 -2.76 7.02 12.87
CA ALA A 54 -3.17 5.67 12.53
C ALA A 54 -2.81 4.71 13.65
N HIS A 55 -3.62 3.70 13.84
CA HIS A 55 -3.25 2.48 14.55
C HIS A 55 -2.98 1.38 13.51
N ILE A 56 -1.83 0.72 13.59
CA ILE A 56 -1.45 -0.37 12.71
C ILE A 56 -1.71 -1.68 13.46
N ASP A 57 -2.64 -2.50 12.95
CA ASP A 57 -3.09 -3.69 13.66
C ASP A 57 -2.02 -4.81 13.69
N ILE A 58 -1.49 -5.15 12.51
CA ILE A 58 -0.47 -6.20 12.36
C ILE A 58 0.76 -5.61 11.70
N ILE A 59 1.91 -5.85 12.31
CA ILE A 59 3.21 -5.48 11.78
C ILE A 59 4.06 -6.76 11.74
N THR A 60 4.44 -7.20 10.55
CA THR A 60 5.14 -8.48 10.39
C THR A 60 6.07 -8.49 9.16
N ASP A 61 7.00 -9.41 9.12
CA ASP A 61 7.78 -9.79 7.93
C ASP A 61 7.29 -11.09 7.29
N ASN A 62 6.32 -11.77 7.93
CA ASN A 62 5.74 -13.00 7.44
C ASN A 62 4.43 -12.73 6.66
N ALA A 63 4.44 -12.98 5.36
CA ALA A 63 3.28 -12.78 4.49
C ALA A 63 2.06 -13.65 4.88
N ALA A 64 2.27 -14.83 5.43
CA ALA A 64 1.21 -15.75 5.84
C ALA A 64 0.31 -15.17 6.96
N ASP A 65 0.86 -14.33 7.81
CA ASP A 65 0.13 -13.77 8.96
C ASP A 65 -0.92 -12.75 8.54
N ILE A 66 -0.71 -12.09 7.39
CA ILE A 66 -1.39 -10.85 7.04
C ILE A 66 -2.10 -10.91 5.68
N ILE A 67 -1.45 -11.40 4.62
CA ILE A 67 -1.95 -11.35 3.25
C ILE A 67 -3.33 -12.03 3.09
N PRO A 68 -3.59 -13.22 3.68
CA PRO A 68 -4.89 -13.89 3.55
C PRO A 68 -6.08 -13.11 4.12
N LYS A 69 -5.82 -12.14 5.00
CA LYS A 69 -6.83 -11.35 5.70
C LYS A 69 -7.15 -10.03 5.01
N CYS A 70 -6.43 -9.69 3.92
CA CYS A 70 -6.49 -8.37 3.32
C CYS A 70 -7.42 -8.31 2.12
N ASP A 71 -8.25 -7.27 2.07
CA ASP A 71 -9.05 -6.90 0.90
C ASP A 71 -8.20 -6.22 -0.17
N ILE A 72 -7.22 -5.42 0.27
CA ILE A 72 -6.31 -4.66 -0.60
C ILE A 72 -4.87 -4.85 -0.12
N VAL A 73 -3.98 -5.17 -1.05
CA VAL A 73 -2.53 -5.24 -0.82
C VAL A 73 -1.86 -4.15 -1.64
N LEU A 74 -1.27 -3.14 -0.98
CA LEU A 74 -0.57 -2.03 -1.62
C LEU A 74 0.93 -2.25 -1.64
N VAL A 75 1.48 -2.42 -2.83
CA VAL A 75 2.92 -2.62 -3.06
C VAL A 75 3.61 -1.26 -3.16
N CYS A 76 4.31 -0.88 -2.08
CA CYS A 76 5.05 0.38 -1.92
C CYS A 76 6.57 0.16 -2.12
N LEU A 77 6.94 -0.66 -3.10
CA LEU A 77 8.30 -1.08 -3.37
C LEU A 77 8.83 -0.47 -4.67
N PRO A 78 10.17 -0.34 -4.81
CA PRO A 78 10.77 0.01 -6.09
C PRO A 78 10.56 -1.10 -7.11
N GLY A 79 10.46 -0.74 -8.42
CA GLY A 79 10.10 -1.67 -9.49
C GLY A 79 10.96 -2.93 -9.59
N TYR A 80 12.26 -2.83 -9.29
CA TYR A 80 13.16 -3.99 -9.31
C TYR A 80 12.81 -5.06 -8.26
N ALA A 81 12.07 -4.69 -7.21
CA ALA A 81 11.69 -5.61 -6.14
C ALA A 81 10.32 -6.29 -6.38
N ASN A 82 9.55 -5.85 -7.39
CA ASN A 82 8.19 -6.34 -7.59
C ASN A 82 8.14 -7.85 -7.81
N VAL A 83 8.98 -8.40 -8.70
CA VAL A 83 8.95 -9.84 -9.02
C VAL A 83 9.25 -10.67 -7.78
N SER A 84 10.36 -10.39 -7.09
CA SER A 84 10.75 -11.15 -5.90
C SER A 84 9.72 -11.04 -4.78
N PHE A 85 9.14 -9.85 -4.57
CA PHE A 85 8.10 -9.65 -3.57
C PHE A 85 6.83 -10.43 -3.91
N LEU A 86 6.36 -10.36 -5.17
CA LEU A 86 5.16 -11.08 -5.60
C LEU A 86 5.31 -12.60 -5.43
N GLU A 87 6.51 -13.14 -5.65
CA GLU A 87 6.80 -14.56 -5.37
C GLU A 87 6.63 -14.91 -3.88
N THR A 88 6.92 -13.98 -2.96
CA THR A 88 6.75 -14.25 -1.52
C THR A 88 5.30 -14.24 -1.04
N ILE A 89 4.40 -13.57 -1.77
CA ILE A 89 3.00 -13.43 -1.35
C ILE A 89 2.01 -14.28 -2.17
N LYS A 90 2.45 -14.86 -3.29
CA LYS A 90 1.56 -15.50 -4.27
C LYS A 90 0.66 -16.60 -3.70
N GLU A 91 1.18 -17.40 -2.79
CA GLU A 91 0.45 -18.52 -2.17
C GLU A 91 -0.59 -18.07 -1.13
N TYR A 92 -0.50 -16.83 -0.69
CA TYR A 92 -1.35 -16.25 0.35
C TYR A 92 -2.42 -15.32 -0.20
N LEU A 93 -2.36 -14.96 -1.50
CA LEU A 93 -3.33 -14.06 -2.11
C LEU A 93 -4.67 -14.76 -2.32
N SER A 94 -5.75 -14.14 -1.83
CA SER A 94 -7.10 -14.55 -2.19
C SER A 94 -7.44 -14.10 -3.61
N PRO A 95 -8.26 -14.86 -4.36
CA PRO A 95 -8.76 -14.43 -5.68
C PRO A 95 -9.55 -13.11 -5.66
N THR A 96 -10.04 -12.72 -4.49
CA THR A 96 -10.82 -11.48 -4.28
C THR A 96 -9.98 -10.31 -3.78
N THR A 97 -8.71 -10.53 -3.45
CA THR A 97 -7.80 -9.47 -2.99
C THR A 97 -7.41 -8.57 -4.16
N TYR A 98 -7.60 -7.27 -4.01
CA TYR A 98 -7.12 -6.28 -4.97
C TYR A 98 -5.64 -5.97 -4.73
N LEU A 99 -4.80 -6.19 -5.74
CA LEU A 99 -3.38 -5.92 -5.68
C LEU A 99 -3.08 -4.55 -6.29
N GLY A 100 -2.59 -3.61 -5.49
CA GLY A 100 -2.31 -2.23 -5.88
C GLY A 100 -0.81 -1.92 -5.96
N GLY A 101 -0.34 -1.39 -7.09
CA GLY A 101 1.00 -0.81 -7.23
C GLY A 101 0.97 0.69 -6.96
N VAL A 102 1.63 1.16 -5.91
CA VAL A 102 1.70 2.60 -5.60
C VAL A 102 2.51 3.36 -6.66
N PHE A 103 3.37 2.66 -7.40
CA PHE A 103 3.99 3.13 -8.63
C PHE A 103 3.98 2.04 -9.70
N GLY A 104 3.12 2.23 -10.72
CA GLY A 104 2.94 1.28 -11.81
C GLY A 104 3.93 1.40 -12.98
N GLY A 105 4.62 2.53 -13.07
CA GLY A 105 5.49 2.88 -14.20
C GLY A 105 6.74 2.01 -14.39
N SER A 106 7.05 1.15 -13.43
CA SER A 106 8.21 0.23 -13.48
C SER A 106 7.83 -1.19 -13.90
N GLY A 107 6.78 -1.37 -14.72
CA GLY A 107 6.38 -2.69 -15.21
C GLY A 107 5.61 -3.52 -14.18
N PHE A 108 4.88 -2.89 -13.26
CA PHE A 108 4.11 -3.57 -12.21
C PHE A 108 3.15 -4.62 -12.78
N PHE A 109 2.34 -4.27 -13.79
CA PHE A 109 1.41 -5.22 -14.41
C PHE A 109 2.12 -6.40 -15.08
N LEU A 110 3.27 -6.17 -15.70
CA LEU A 110 4.08 -7.24 -16.30
C LEU A 110 4.63 -8.19 -15.22
N ALA A 111 5.05 -7.66 -14.07
CA ALA A 111 5.49 -8.46 -12.93
C ALA A 111 4.33 -9.29 -12.36
N VAL A 112 3.13 -8.70 -12.22
CA VAL A 112 1.92 -9.41 -11.78
C VAL A 112 1.59 -10.55 -12.74
N GLN A 113 1.53 -10.31 -14.04
CA GLN A 113 1.23 -11.34 -15.04
C GLN A 113 2.27 -12.46 -15.03
N LYS A 114 3.55 -12.11 -14.90
CA LYS A 114 4.65 -13.08 -14.89
C LYS A 114 4.59 -14.01 -13.67
N VAL A 115 4.26 -13.49 -12.49
CA VAL A 115 4.35 -14.24 -11.22
C VAL A 115 3.02 -14.87 -10.83
N LEU A 116 1.92 -14.12 -11.01
CA LEU A 116 0.59 -14.48 -10.50
C LEU A 116 -0.38 -14.88 -11.62
N GLY A 117 0.01 -14.70 -12.88
CA GLY A 117 -0.85 -15.00 -14.04
C GLY A 117 -1.75 -13.85 -14.44
N HIS A 118 -2.68 -14.13 -15.36
CA HIS A 118 -3.46 -13.09 -16.05
C HIS A 118 -4.77 -12.70 -15.36
N ASN A 119 -5.21 -13.45 -14.34
CA ASN A 119 -6.56 -13.31 -13.77
C ASN A 119 -6.60 -12.56 -12.42
N VAL A 120 -5.48 -12.03 -11.95
CA VAL A 120 -5.41 -11.32 -10.67
C VAL A 120 -6.01 -9.92 -10.81
N PRO A 121 -6.98 -9.54 -9.96
CA PRO A 121 -7.52 -8.18 -9.95
C PRO A 121 -6.46 -7.21 -9.42
N CYS A 122 -5.96 -6.32 -10.27
CA CYS A 122 -4.91 -5.41 -9.88
C CYS A 122 -5.06 -4.02 -10.48
N PHE A 123 -4.51 -3.04 -9.78
CA PHE A 123 -4.43 -1.64 -10.20
C PHE A 123 -3.05 -1.06 -9.94
N ALA A 124 -2.71 0.01 -10.62
CA ALA A 124 -1.47 0.72 -10.34
C ALA A 124 -1.58 2.20 -10.66
N LEU A 125 -0.94 3.03 -9.84
CA LEU A 125 -0.88 4.46 -10.04
C LEU A 125 0.24 4.80 -11.04
N GLN A 126 -0.04 5.72 -11.96
CA GLN A 126 0.96 6.20 -12.92
C GLN A 126 2.15 6.87 -12.21
N ARG A 127 1.89 7.55 -11.09
CA ARG A 127 2.89 8.24 -10.28
C ARG A 127 2.64 7.97 -8.81
N VAL A 128 3.70 8.08 -8.00
CA VAL A 128 3.54 8.09 -6.54
C VAL A 128 2.61 9.24 -6.12
N PRO A 129 1.63 8.97 -5.25
CA PRO A 129 0.63 9.97 -4.86
C PRO A 129 1.22 11.09 -4.00
N PHE A 130 2.25 10.75 -3.22
CA PHE A 130 2.85 11.64 -2.24
C PHE A 130 4.32 11.90 -2.51
N THR A 131 4.78 13.08 -2.10
CA THR A 131 6.19 13.35 -1.84
C THR A 131 6.39 13.47 -0.33
N GLY A 132 7.43 12.84 0.20
CA GLY A 132 7.72 12.89 1.63
C GLY A 132 8.76 11.88 2.04
N ARG A 133 9.00 11.79 3.35
CA ARG A 133 10.00 10.90 3.93
C ARG A 133 9.61 10.50 5.36
N PRO A 134 10.09 9.36 5.87
CA PRO A 134 10.06 9.10 7.30
C PRO A 134 10.74 10.23 8.06
N LEU A 135 10.16 10.66 9.17
CA LEU A 135 10.80 11.51 10.17
C LEU A 135 11.55 10.64 11.17
N GLU A 136 10.85 9.66 11.69
CA GLU A 136 11.36 8.59 12.52
C GLU A 136 10.87 7.28 11.93
N TYR A 137 11.83 6.40 11.59
CA TYR A 137 11.49 5.16 10.88
C TYR A 137 10.53 4.30 11.70
N GLY A 138 9.45 3.86 11.08
CA GLY A 138 8.42 3.05 11.71
C GLY A 138 7.49 3.78 12.68
N HIS A 139 7.72 5.07 12.98
CA HIS A 139 6.93 5.83 13.94
C HIS A 139 6.23 7.05 13.34
N SER A 140 6.89 7.74 12.42
CA SER A 140 6.30 8.94 11.82
C SER A 140 6.87 9.27 10.44
N ALA A 141 6.06 10.03 9.66
CA ALA A 141 6.45 10.51 8.34
C ALA A 141 6.08 11.97 8.12
N ARG A 142 6.87 12.66 7.29
CA ARG A 142 6.54 13.99 6.77
C ARG A 142 5.98 13.86 5.37
N LEU A 143 4.73 14.32 5.19
CA LEU A 143 4.09 14.48 3.90
C LEU A 143 4.40 15.90 3.39
N LYS A 144 5.11 16.00 2.26
CA LYS A 144 5.56 17.29 1.68
C LYS A 144 4.67 17.79 0.55
N GLY A 145 3.77 16.96 0.05
CA GLY A 145 2.84 17.35 -1.00
C GLY A 145 2.10 16.18 -1.61
N TYR A 146 0.98 16.52 -2.24
CA TYR A 146 0.10 15.61 -2.97
C TYR A 146 0.22 15.84 -4.46
N LYS A 147 -0.06 14.83 -5.25
CA LYS A 147 -0.31 15.01 -6.67
C LYS A 147 -1.73 15.54 -6.86
N PRO A 148 -1.94 16.62 -7.66
CA PRO A 148 -3.27 17.21 -7.85
C PRO A 148 -4.24 16.28 -8.58
N TYR A 149 -3.72 15.31 -9.32
CA TYR A 149 -4.47 14.23 -9.95
C TYR A 149 -3.60 12.99 -10.10
N LEU A 150 -4.25 11.84 -10.11
CA LEU A 150 -3.61 10.54 -10.33
C LEU A 150 -4.33 9.81 -11.47
N LYS A 151 -3.54 9.24 -12.37
CA LYS A 151 -4.05 8.27 -13.34
C LYS A 151 -3.84 6.88 -12.75
N VAL A 152 -4.86 6.05 -12.82
CA VAL A 152 -4.83 4.66 -12.38
C VAL A 152 -5.09 3.75 -13.58
N GLY A 153 -4.22 2.76 -13.77
CA GLY A 153 -4.48 1.62 -14.64
C GLY A 153 -5.11 0.49 -13.83
N MET A 154 -6.04 -0.24 -14.42
CA MET A 154 -6.73 -1.36 -13.78
C MET A 154 -6.73 -2.57 -14.72
N MET A 155 -6.62 -3.76 -14.15
CA MET A 155 -6.66 -5.03 -14.87
C MET A 155 -7.46 -6.05 -14.05
N ASN A 156 -8.39 -6.73 -14.69
CA ASN A 156 -9.25 -7.76 -14.08
C ASN A 156 -10.06 -7.29 -12.86
N ILE A 157 -10.36 -6.01 -12.77
CA ILE A 157 -11.18 -5.45 -11.68
C ILE A 157 -12.62 -5.36 -12.14
N PRO A 158 -13.53 -6.18 -11.56
CA PRO A 158 -14.94 -6.18 -11.95
C PRO A 158 -15.68 -4.93 -11.51
N ASP A 159 -15.29 -4.36 -10.36
CA ASP A 159 -15.85 -3.14 -9.78
C ASP A 159 -14.76 -2.06 -9.67
N SER A 160 -14.62 -1.29 -10.75
CA SER A 160 -13.65 -0.19 -10.79
C SER A 160 -14.03 0.97 -9.85
N GLU A 161 -15.32 1.16 -9.56
CA GLU A 161 -15.77 2.24 -8.64
C GLU A 161 -15.28 2.01 -7.22
N ARG A 162 -15.22 0.76 -6.77
CA ARG A 162 -14.66 0.42 -5.45
C ARG A 162 -13.23 0.91 -5.31
N ILE A 163 -12.40 0.70 -6.33
CA ILE A 163 -11.01 1.15 -6.33
C ILE A 163 -10.90 2.67 -6.47
N VAL A 164 -11.72 3.28 -7.33
CA VAL A 164 -11.76 4.75 -7.46
C VAL A 164 -12.17 5.40 -6.15
N ASN A 165 -13.18 4.87 -5.47
CA ASN A 165 -13.63 5.39 -4.18
C ASN A 165 -12.57 5.20 -3.09
N PHE A 166 -11.91 4.05 -3.03
CA PHE A 166 -10.75 3.83 -2.15
C PHE A 166 -9.66 4.90 -2.42
N LEU A 167 -9.27 5.08 -3.67
CA LEU A 167 -8.23 6.04 -4.03
C LEU A 167 -8.62 7.50 -3.72
N LYS A 168 -9.89 7.90 -3.91
CA LYS A 168 -10.37 9.26 -3.59
C LYS A 168 -10.34 9.58 -2.09
N VAL A 169 -10.49 8.57 -1.26
CA VAL A 169 -10.50 8.75 0.20
C VAL A 169 -9.08 8.73 0.77
N VAL A 170 -8.17 8.06 0.05
CA VAL A 170 -6.80 7.82 0.49
C VAL A 170 -5.84 8.86 -0.09
N TYR A 171 -6.12 9.35 -1.27
CA TYR A 171 -5.30 10.27 -2.04
C TYR A 171 -6.13 11.47 -2.53
#